data_8d61fb4c4b7fec208871a7f93029b1fb
#
_entry.id   8d61fb4c4b7fec208871a7f93029b1fb
#
_cell.length_a   1.000
_cell.length_b   1.000
_cell.length_c   1.000
_cell.angle_alpha   90.00
_cell.angle_beta   90.00
_cell.angle_gamma   90.00
#
_symmetry.space_group_name_H-M   'P 1'
#
loop_
_entity.id
_entity.type
_entity.pdbx_description
1 polymer ?
#
loop_
_entity_poly.entity_id
_entity_poly.type
_entity_poly.pdbx_seq_one_letter_code
_entity_poly.pdbx_strand_id
1 'polypeptide(L)'
;MAKRAKPRLRAKPKGARAAGLLGRAFRLLLILILVFGLLGPVAVVTLYRFVPPPMTFLMVQRLFEGRGFDRRWVPLSQISPRLVGAVIASEDSGFCQHHGFDVAAIEKALKHNAEDPDRVRGGSTISQQTAKNVFLWPRRDYVRKGFEAYFTVLIEVIWGKPRIMEVYLNSIEWGPGVYGAEAAAQRNFGVSADRLTPAQAARLAVIVPKPLAWKADRPGRYVRKRSGTIAARAGVVRRQGLADCVFR
;
A
#
# COMPACT_ATOMS: atom_id res chain seq x y z
N MET A 1 78.18 37.60 4.10
CA MET A 1 76.92 37.43 3.33
C MET A 1 76.31 36.05 3.65
N ALA A 2 75.29 36.00 4.51
CA ALA A 2 74.66 34.75 4.90
C ALA A 2 73.46 34.44 3.99
N LYS A 3 73.51 33.33 3.25
CA LYS A 3 72.38 32.86 2.40
C LYS A 3 71.21 32.34 3.25
N ARG A 4 70.08 33.04 3.30
CA ARG A 4 68.81 32.58 3.89
C ARG A 4 68.31 31.37 3.12
N ALA A 5 68.23 30.21 3.78
CA ALA A 5 67.63 29.01 3.23
C ALA A 5 66.08 29.19 3.15
N LYS A 6 65.48 28.96 1.96
CA LYS A 6 64.04 28.96 1.78
C LYS A 6 63.39 27.78 2.49
N PRO A 7 62.27 27.96 3.20
CA PRO A 7 61.56 26.88 3.84
C PRO A 7 60.99 25.89 2.80
N ARG A 8 61.37 24.60 2.90
CA ARG A 8 60.81 23.53 2.08
C ARG A 8 59.38 23.24 2.56
N LEU A 9 58.43 23.56 1.71
CA LEU A 9 57.02 23.14 1.91
C LEU A 9 56.98 21.62 1.93
N ARG A 10 56.70 21.06 3.12
CA ARG A 10 56.53 19.63 3.34
C ARG A 10 55.24 19.20 2.59
N ALA A 11 55.38 18.42 1.53
CA ALA A 11 54.22 17.83 0.84
C ALA A 11 53.49 16.90 1.82
N LYS A 12 52.15 17.12 1.96
CA LYS A 12 51.31 16.23 2.77
C LYS A 12 51.39 14.80 2.24
N PRO A 13 51.60 13.78 3.09
CA PRO A 13 51.72 12.39 2.67
C PRO A 13 50.47 11.95 1.88
N LYS A 14 50.66 11.21 0.79
CA LYS A 14 49.59 10.75 -0.12
C LYS A 14 48.47 10.01 0.63
N GLY A 15 48.76 9.30 1.74
CA GLY A 15 47.77 8.64 2.59
C GLY A 15 46.81 9.57 3.31
N ALA A 16 47.23 10.78 3.69
CA ALA A 16 46.30 11.75 4.34
C ALA A 16 45.24 12.32 3.37
N ARG A 17 45.55 12.38 2.07
CA ARG A 17 44.57 12.78 1.05
C ARG A 17 43.53 11.68 0.76
N ALA A 18 43.98 10.42 0.72
CA ALA A 18 43.08 9.25 0.54
C ALA A 18 42.13 9.07 1.72
N ALA A 19 42.62 9.20 2.96
CA ALA A 19 41.76 9.16 4.16
C ALA A 19 40.73 10.30 4.18
N GLY A 20 41.10 11.50 3.69
CA GLY A 20 40.17 12.62 3.58
C GLY A 20 39.09 12.40 2.52
N LEU A 21 39.41 11.76 1.38
CA LEU A 21 38.45 11.38 0.34
C LEU A 21 37.47 10.31 0.79
N LEU A 22 37.95 9.26 1.45
CA LEU A 22 37.14 8.20 2.03
C LEU A 22 36.17 8.75 3.09
N GLY A 23 36.62 9.65 3.96
CA GLY A 23 35.78 10.31 4.95
C GLY A 23 34.68 11.19 4.32
N ARG A 24 35.00 11.90 3.20
CA ARG A 24 34.00 12.66 2.44
C ARG A 24 32.98 11.75 1.75
N ALA A 25 33.43 10.69 1.09
CA ALA A 25 32.55 9.71 0.45
C ALA A 25 31.60 9.05 1.46
N PHE A 26 32.12 8.64 2.64
CA PHE A 26 31.30 8.08 3.70
C PHE A 26 30.27 9.08 4.23
N ARG A 27 30.65 10.35 4.44
CA ARG A 27 29.73 11.39 4.88
C ARG A 27 28.64 11.66 3.84
N LEU A 28 29.00 11.71 2.53
CA LEU A 28 28.03 11.84 1.45
C LEU A 28 27.06 10.65 1.43
N LEU A 29 27.55 9.42 1.58
CA LEU A 29 26.72 8.23 1.66
C LEU A 29 25.72 8.32 2.83
N LEU A 30 26.16 8.73 4.00
CA LEU A 30 25.26 8.93 5.16
C LEU A 30 24.21 10.00 4.89
N ILE A 31 24.57 11.11 4.24
CA ILE A 31 23.61 12.16 3.87
C ILE A 31 22.60 11.61 2.84
N LEU A 32 23.06 10.87 1.85
CA LEU A 32 22.16 10.25 0.86
C LEU A 32 21.20 9.25 1.52
N ILE A 33 21.68 8.40 2.43
CA ILE A 33 20.83 7.49 3.19
C ILE A 33 19.81 8.26 4.03
N LEU A 34 20.21 9.32 4.70
CA LEU A 34 19.30 10.16 5.49
C LEU A 34 18.25 10.85 4.62
N VAL A 35 18.65 11.46 3.52
CA VAL A 35 17.75 12.21 2.63
C VAL A 35 16.81 11.28 1.88
N PHE A 36 17.34 10.27 1.20
CA PHE A 36 16.55 9.39 0.34
C PHE A 36 15.94 8.21 1.08
N GLY A 37 16.57 7.72 2.16
CA GLY A 37 16.06 6.62 2.95
C GLY A 37 15.08 7.03 4.05
N LEU A 38 15.16 8.25 4.56
CA LEU A 38 14.31 8.71 5.67
C LEU A 38 13.54 9.99 5.33
N LEU A 39 14.21 11.11 5.07
CA LEU A 39 13.53 12.41 4.93
C LEU A 39 12.62 12.47 3.70
N GLY A 40 13.07 11.94 2.56
CA GLY A 40 12.26 11.89 1.33
C GLY A 40 11.00 11.06 1.49
N PRO A 41 11.08 9.78 1.91
CA PRO A 41 9.89 8.97 2.21
C PRO A 41 8.94 9.61 3.24
N VAL A 42 9.46 10.14 4.35
CA VAL A 42 8.64 10.84 5.36
C VAL A 42 7.94 12.04 4.75
N ALA A 43 8.63 12.87 3.95
CA ALA A 43 8.02 14.03 3.29
C ALA A 43 6.91 13.63 2.32
N VAL A 44 7.14 12.60 1.48
CA VAL A 44 6.13 12.10 0.52
C VAL A 44 4.93 11.49 1.24
N VAL A 45 5.15 10.68 2.29
CA VAL A 45 4.07 10.12 3.09
C VAL A 45 3.28 11.22 3.78
N THR A 46 3.96 12.24 4.33
CA THR A 46 3.30 13.40 4.95
C THR A 46 2.47 14.20 3.93
N LEU A 47 3.01 14.41 2.73
CA LEU A 47 2.27 15.06 1.64
C LEU A 47 0.99 14.28 1.30
N TYR A 48 1.09 12.96 1.13
CA TYR A 48 -0.04 12.11 0.76
C TYR A 48 -1.05 11.89 1.90
N ARG A 49 -0.77 12.37 3.10
CA ARG A 49 -1.79 12.51 4.15
C ARG A 49 -2.89 13.48 3.73
N PHE A 50 -2.54 14.54 2.99
CA PHE A 50 -3.44 15.64 2.64
C PHE A 50 -3.84 15.65 1.17
N VAL A 51 -2.94 15.19 0.30
CA VAL A 51 -3.12 15.19 -1.16
C VAL A 51 -3.29 13.76 -1.67
N PRO A 52 -4.21 13.50 -2.59
CA PRO A 52 -4.31 12.20 -3.26
C PRO A 52 -3.00 11.83 -3.97
N PRO A 53 -2.47 10.60 -3.80
CA PRO A 53 -1.35 10.11 -4.62
C PRO A 53 -1.71 10.22 -6.11
N PRO A 54 -0.89 10.83 -6.97
CA PRO A 54 -1.28 11.10 -8.36
C PRO A 54 -1.40 9.82 -9.20
N MET A 55 -0.37 9.01 -9.22
CA MET A 55 -0.31 7.72 -9.93
C MET A 55 0.54 6.73 -9.14
N THR A 56 0.24 5.45 -9.27
CA THR A 56 1.03 4.36 -8.70
C THR A 56 1.86 3.67 -9.78
N PHE A 57 2.94 2.98 -9.39
CA PHE A 57 3.74 2.18 -10.32
C PHE A 57 2.90 1.16 -11.10
N LEU A 58 1.92 0.54 -10.42
CA LEU A 58 1.00 -0.40 -11.08
C LEU A 58 0.15 0.29 -12.15
N MET A 59 -0.38 1.48 -11.87
CA MET A 59 -1.17 2.26 -12.84
C MET A 59 -0.36 2.58 -14.09
N VAL A 60 0.89 3.04 -13.92
CA VAL A 60 1.82 3.32 -15.02
C VAL A 60 2.09 2.05 -15.82
N GLN A 61 2.44 0.94 -15.17
CA GLN A 61 2.67 -0.33 -15.84
C GLN A 61 1.45 -0.78 -16.66
N ARG A 62 0.24 -0.73 -16.08
CA ARG A 62 -0.99 -1.14 -16.76
C ARG A 62 -1.34 -0.26 -17.96
N LEU A 63 -1.02 1.02 -17.87
CA LEU A 63 -1.17 1.94 -19.00
C LEU A 63 -0.27 1.52 -20.18
N PHE A 64 0.99 1.19 -19.93
CA PHE A 64 1.90 0.67 -20.95
C PHE A 64 1.48 -0.71 -21.49
N GLU A 65 0.80 -1.53 -20.68
CA GLU A 65 0.19 -2.80 -21.12
C GLU A 65 -1.08 -2.60 -21.96
N GLY A 66 -1.50 -1.36 -22.23
CA GLY A 66 -2.71 -1.06 -23.03
C GLY A 66 -4.02 -1.39 -22.33
N ARG A 67 -4.04 -1.49 -20.99
CA ARG A 67 -5.24 -1.88 -20.23
C ARG A 67 -6.22 -0.75 -19.96
N GLY A 68 -5.92 0.45 -20.43
CA GLY A 68 -6.71 1.65 -20.17
C GLY A 68 -6.43 2.28 -18.80
N PHE A 69 -7.10 3.40 -18.54
CA PHE A 69 -6.95 4.13 -17.29
C PHE A 69 -8.27 4.85 -16.96
N ASP A 70 -9.04 4.29 -16.03
CA ASP A 70 -10.21 4.93 -15.42
C ASP A 70 -9.97 5.00 -13.92
N ARG A 71 -9.68 6.21 -13.43
CA ARG A 71 -9.48 6.50 -12.02
C ARG A 71 -10.32 7.67 -11.59
N ARG A 72 -11.16 7.44 -10.58
CA ARG A 72 -12.04 8.45 -10.01
C ARG A 72 -11.82 8.47 -8.51
N TRP A 73 -11.03 9.45 -8.06
CA TRP A 73 -10.81 9.66 -6.63
C TRP A 73 -12.03 10.32 -6.01
N VAL A 74 -12.51 9.76 -4.91
CA VAL A 74 -13.53 10.36 -4.06
C VAL A 74 -13.11 10.31 -2.59
N PRO A 75 -13.46 11.30 -1.76
CA PRO A 75 -13.18 11.24 -0.32
C PRO A 75 -13.91 10.06 0.32
N LEU A 76 -13.40 9.59 1.46
CA LEU A 76 -13.97 8.45 2.19
C LEU A 76 -15.45 8.64 2.52
N SER A 77 -15.88 9.88 2.78
CA SER A 77 -17.28 10.25 3.03
C SER A 77 -18.23 9.97 1.85
N GLN A 78 -17.70 9.84 0.64
CA GLN A 78 -18.44 9.49 -0.59
C GLN A 78 -18.29 8.01 -0.96
N ILE A 79 -17.75 7.19 -0.08
CA ILE A 79 -17.65 5.73 -0.23
C ILE A 79 -18.58 5.06 0.78
N SER A 80 -19.44 4.18 0.28
CA SER A 80 -20.39 3.47 1.14
C SER A 80 -19.70 2.75 2.31
N PRO A 81 -20.15 2.94 3.56
CA PRO A 81 -19.69 2.16 4.70
C PRO A 81 -19.84 0.63 4.50
N ARG A 82 -20.74 0.22 3.59
CA ARG A 82 -20.92 -1.18 3.21
C ARG A 82 -19.69 -1.72 2.47
N LEU A 83 -19.06 -0.90 1.60
CA LEU A 83 -17.83 -1.31 0.91
C LEU A 83 -16.66 -1.38 1.89
N VAL A 84 -16.51 -0.41 2.78
CA VAL A 84 -15.50 -0.42 3.84
C VAL A 84 -15.63 -1.70 4.68
N GLY A 85 -16.83 -2.01 5.17
CA GLY A 85 -17.09 -3.21 5.96
C GLY A 85 -16.84 -4.51 5.18
N ALA A 86 -17.18 -4.56 3.88
CA ALA A 86 -16.94 -5.72 3.04
C ALA A 86 -15.45 -5.96 2.77
N VAL A 87 -14.68 -4.88 2.57
CA VAL A 87 -13.22 -4.95 2.39
C VAL A 87 -12.53 -5.38 3.68
N ILE A 88 -12.90 -4.82 4.83
CA ILE A 88 -12.38 -5.26 6.13
C ILE A 88 -12.69 -6.74 6.35
N ALA A 89 -13.93 -7.18 6.09
CA ALA A 89 -14.33 -8.57 6.24
C ALA A 89 -13.62 -9.55 5.29
N SER A 90 -13.18 -9.08 4.12
CA SER A 90 -12.52 -9.88 3.10
C SER A 90 -11.01 -9.95 3.26
N GLU A 91 -10.38 -8.79 3.50
CA GLU A 91 -8.94 -8.58 3.42
C GLU A 91 -8.26 -8.53 4.79
N ASP A 92 -8.92 -7.93 5.80
CA ASP A 92 -8.26 -7.60 7.06
C ASP A 92 -9.28 -7.39 8.19
N SER A 93 -9.80 -8.48 8.75
CA SER A 93 -10.83 -8.39 9.79
C SER A 93 -10.35 -7.76 11.10
N GLY A 94 -9.03 -7.67 11.32
CA GLY A 94 -8.37 -7.04 12.45
C GLY A 94 -7.94 -5.59 12.21
N PHE A 95 -8.33 -4.94 11.11
CA PHE A 95 -7.80 -3.65 10.68
C PHE A 95 -7.76 -2.57 11.76
N CYS A 96 -8.78 -2.48 12.60
CA CYS A 96 -8.83 -1.54 13.72
C CYS A 96 -8.06 -1.98 14.98
N GLN A 97 -7.57 -3.21 15.01
CA GLN A 97 -6.98 -3.82 16.22
C GLN A 97 -5.45 -3.85 16.19
N HIS A 98 -4.85 -3.72 14.99
CA HIS A 98 -3.41 -3.74 14.81
C HIS A 98 -2.87 -2.42 14.25
N HIS A 99 -1.55 -2.21 14.36
CA HIS A 99 -0.82 -1.05 13.84
C HIS A 99 0.03 -1.45 12.62
N GLY A 100 -0.65 -1.85 11.53
CA GLY A 100 -0.03 -2.17 10.26
C GLY A 100 0.27 -3.65 10.04
N PHE A 101 0.51 -4.43 11.08
CA PHE A 101 0.85 -5.86 11.01
C PHE A 101 -0.08 -6.66 11.90
N ASP A 102 -0.82 -7.60 11.34
CA ASP A 102 -1.58 -8.59 12.09
C ASP A 102 -0.71 -9.85 12.27
N VAL A 103 0.04 -9.88 13.38
CA VAL A 103 0.98 -10.98 13.68
C VAL A 103 0.22 -12.30 13.79
N ALA A 104 -0.94 -12.32 14.43
CA ALA A 104 -1.73 -13.52 14.58
C ALA A 104 -2.24 -14.07 13.23
N ALA A 105 -2.66 -13.18 12.32
CA ALA A 105 -3.04 -13.57 10.97
C ALA A 105 -1.84 -14.07 10.15
N ILE A 106 -0.66 -13.46 10.31
CA ILE A 106 0.58 -13.90 9.65
C ILE A 106 0.96 -15.30 10.12
N GLU A 107 1.00 -15.56 11.42
CA GLU A 107 1.31 -16.87 12.00
C GLU A 107 0.32 -17.95 11.51
N LYS A 108 -0.97 -17.63 11.54
CA LYS A 108 -2.02 -18.52 11.04
C LYS A 108 -1.88 -18.82 9.53
N ALA A 109 -1.50 -17.82 8.75
CA ALA A 109 -1.24 -17.99 7.31
C ALA A 109 -0.01 -18.87 7.08
N LEU A 110 1.09 -18.64 7.80
CA LEU A 110 2.30 -19.46 7.71
C LEU A 110 2.04 -20.92 8.06
N LYS A 111 1.34 -21.18 9.17
CA LYS A 111 0.95 -22.55 9.58
C LYS A 111 0.09 -23.22 8.52
N HIS A 112 -0.94 -22.54 8.02
CA HIS A 112 -1.80 -23.09 6.98
C HIS A 112 -1.04 -23.40 5.69
N ASN A 113 -0.13 -22.50 5.26
CA ASN A 113 0.64 -22.66 4.03
C ASN A 113 1.69 -23.78 4.14
N ALA A 114 2.13 -24.12 5.36
CA ALA A 114 2.98 -25.28 5.62
C ALA A 114 2.17 -26.59 5.57
N GLU A 115 0.90 -26.58 6.01
CA GLU A 115 0.00 -27.72 6.02
C GLU A 115 -0.66 -27.97 4.65
N ASP A 116 -0.97 -26.93 3.86
CA ASP A 116 -1.64 -26.99 2.56
C ASP A 116 -0.96 -26.03 1.54
N PRO A 117 0.18 -26.44 0.95
CA PRO A 117 0.92 -25.59 0.00
C PRO A 117 0.15 -25.25 -1.27
N ASP A 118 -0.85 -26.04 -1.64
CA ASP A 118 -1.68 -25.81 -2.84
C ASP A 118 -2.72 -24.71 -2.64
N ARG A 119 -3.00 -24.34 -1.38
CA ARG A 119 -4.00 -23.32 -1.02
C ARG A 119 -3.41 -22.18 -0.21
N VAL A 120 -2.43 -21.52 -0.78
CA VAL A 120 -1.73 -20.40 -0.13
C VAL A 120 -2.67 -19.30 0.35
N ARG A 121 -2.61 -19.00 1.65
CA ARG A 121 -3.30 -17.86 2.28
C ARG A 121 -2.35 -16.68 2.40
N GLY A 122 -2.86 -15.49 2.13
CA GLY A 122 -2.17 -14.24 2.40
C GLY A 122 -2.39 -13.80 3.86
N GLY A 123 -1.32 -13.26 4.47
CA GLY A 123 -1.39 -12.61 5.79
C GLY A 123 -1.09 -11.10 5.71
N SER A 124 -1.24 -10.48 4.53
CA SER A 124 -0.98 -9.04 4.37
C SER A 124 -2.21 -8.23 4.75
N THR A 125 -2.01 -7.20 5.56
CA THR A 125 -3.04 -6.25 6.01
C THR A 125 -3.40 -5.22 4.93
N ILE A 126 -4.50 -4.49 5.14
CA ILE A 126 -4.89 -3.33 4.29
C ILE A 126 -3.78 -2.29 4.29
N SER A 127 -3.13 -2.02 5.43
CA SER A 127 -2.01 -1.07 5.53
C SER A 127 -0.81 -1.50 4.69
N GLN A 128 -0.43 -2.77 4.74
CA GLN A 128 0.65 -3.32 3.90
C GLN A 128 0.30 -3.26 2.41
N GLN A 129 -0.95 -3.58 2.05
CA GLN A 129 -1.42 -3.48 0.67
C GLN A 129 -1.42 -2.02 0.18
N THR A 130 -1.80 -1.06 1.04
CA THR A 130 -1.76 0.38 0.73
C THR A 130 -0.33 0.84 0.50
N ALA A 131 0.59 0.53 1.42
CA ALA A 131 2.01 0.86 1.31
C ALA A 131 2.60 0.32 -0.01
N LYS A 132 2.35 -0.96 -0.31
CA LYS A 132 2.77 -1.61 -1.55
C LYS A 132 2.23 -0.89 -2.78
N ASN A 133 0.93 -0.65 -2.84
CA ASN A 133 0.28 -0.14 -4.05
C ASN A 133 0.66 1.33 -4.33
N VAL A 134 0.84 2.15 -3.29
CA VAL A 134 1.11 3.60 -3.44
C VAL A 134 2.59 3.88 -3.71
N PHE A 135 3.50 3.19 -3.02
CA PHE A 135 4.92 3.59 -3.00
C PHE A 135 5.85 2.63 -3.75
N LEU A 136 5.41 1.40 -4.07
CA LEU A 136 6.31 0.35 -4.53
C LEU A 136 5.94 -0.21 -5.90
N TRP A 137 6.93 -0.84 -6.50
CA TRP A 137 6.79 -1.54 -7.80
C TRP A 137 6.06 -2.88 -7.66
N PRO A 138 5.40 -3.36 -8.73
CA PRO A 138 4.51 -4.54 -8.65
C PRO A 138 5.22 -5.91 -8.63
N ARG A 139 6.57 -5.98 -8.63
CA ARG A 139 7.31 -7.25 -8.56
C ARG A 139 7.26 -7.86 -7.16
N ARG A 140 7.44 -9.19 -7.07
CA ARG A 140 7.54 -9.92 -5.80
C ARG A 140 9.01 -10.24 -5.53
N ASP A 141 9.61 -9.53 -4.59
CA ASP A 141 10.97 -9.77 -4.10
C ASP A 141 11.10 -9.36 -2.63
N TYR A 142 12.12 -9.85 -1.96
CA TYR A 142 12.33 -9.61 -0.52
C TYR A 142 12.72 -8.14 -0.21
N VAL A 143 13.44 -7.48 -1.12
CA VAL A 143 13.81 -6.07 -0.96
C VAL A 143 12.55 -5.21 -0.96
N ARG A 144 11.66 -5.42 -1.94
CA ARG A 144 10.37 -4.76 -1.97
C ARG A 144 9.55 -5.05 -0.71
N LYS A 145 9.59 -6.28 -0.18
CA LYS A 145 8.87 -6.63 1.06
C LYS A 145 9.42 -5.88 2.28
N GLY A 146 10.73 -5.63 2.34
CA GLY A 146 11.34 -4.76 3.35
C GLY A 146 10.84 -3.31 3.25
N PHE A 147 10.81 -2.74 2.04
CA PHE A 147 10.24 -1.41 1.83
C PHE A 147 8.73 -1.35 2.12
N GLU A 148 7.97 -2.41 1.82
CA GLU A 148 6.57 -2.51 2.19
C GLU A 148 6.39 -2.39 3.70
N ALA A 149 7.19 -3.10 4.50
CA ALA A 149 7.16 -3.00 5.95
C ALA A 149 7.52 -1.57 6.43
N TYR A 150 8.55 -0.98 5.86
CA TYR A 150 8.97 0.39 6.17
C TYR A 150 7.85 1.43 5.90
N PHE A 151 7.27 1.42 4.70
CA PHE A 151 6.18 2.34 4.37
C PHE A 151 4.90 2.03 5.16
N THR A 152 4.66 0.78 5.54
CA THR A 152 3.53 0.41 6.41
C THR A 152 3.64 1.11 7.77
N VAL A 153 4.82 1.10 8.39
CA VAL A 153 5.05 1.84 9.64
C VAL A 153 4.82 3.34 9.45
N LEU A 154 5.36 3.92 8.38
CA LEU A 154 5.21 5.36 8.12
C LEU A 154 3.74 5.77 7.95
N ILE A 155 2.95 5.04 7.16
CA ILE A 155 1.55 5.40 6.95
C ILE A 155 0.69 5.18 8.21
N GLU A 156 0.98 4.18 9.02
CA GLU A 156 0.26 3.97 10.29
C GLU A 156 0.53 5.10 11.29
N VAL A 157 1.77 5.58 11.37
CA VAL A 157 2.15 6.68 12.26
C VAL A 157 1.62 8.03 11.77
N ILE A 158 1.67 8.27 10.45
CA ILE A 158 1.42 9.61 9.88
C ILE A 158 -0.05 9.77 9.47
N TRP A 159 -0.70 8.75 8.86
CA TRP A 159 -2.04 8.92 8.26
C TRP A 159 -3.20 8.59 9.19
N GLY A 160 -3.07 7.52 9.97
CA GLY A 160 -4.19 6.92 10.71
C GLY A 160 -5.14 6.11 9.82
N LYS A 161 -6.03 5.33 10.44
CA LYS A 161 -6.92 4.36 9.79
C LYS A 161 -7.88 4.94 8.75
N PRO A 162 -8.53 6.10 8.99
CA PRO A 162 -9.41 6.71 8.00
C PRO A 162 -8.69 7.01 6.67
N ARG A 163 -7.51 7.64 6.74
CA ARG A 163 -6.74 7.98 5.55
C ARG A 163 -6.15 6.77 4.85
N ILE A 164 -5.68 5.77 5.58
CA ILE A 164 -5.21 4.50 5.01
C ILE A 164 -6.32 3.84 4.20
N MET A 165 -7.54 3.74 4.76
CA MET A 165 -8.69 3.16 4.07
C MET A 165 -9.11 3.97 2.83
N GLU A 166 -9.13 5.30 2.94
CA GLU A 166 -9.43 6.18 1.80
C GLU A 166 -8.46 5.97 0.66
N VAL A 167 -7.16 6.00 0.94
CA VAL A 167 -6.12 5.80 -0.06
C VAL A 167 -6.17 4.39 -0.64
N TYR A 168 -6.38 3.38 0.19
CA TYR A 168 -6.55 1.99 -0.25
C TYR A 168 -7.65 1.86 -1.28
N LEU A 169 -8.88 2.27 -0.93
CA LEU A 169 -10.06 2.13 -1.76
C LEU A 169 -9.97 2.93 -3.08
N ASN A 170 -9.17 3.99 -3.10
CA ASN A 170 -8.95 4.82 -4.28
C ASN A 170 -7.74 4.43 -5.13
N SER A 171 -6.87 3.52 -4.65
CA SER A 171 -5.61 3.20 -5.33
C SER A 171 -5.52 1.76 -5.84
N ILE A 172 -6.31 0.83 -5.29
CA ILE A 172 -6.28 -0.56 -5.75
C ILE A 172 -6.94 -0.72 -7.12
N GLU A 173 -6.48 -1.74 -7.87
CA GLU A 173 -7.07 -2.14 -9.15
C GLU A 173 -8.33 -2.99 -8.89
N TRP A 174 -9.46 -2.61 -9.49
CA TRP A 174 -10.75 -3.30 -9.39
C TRP A 174 -11.15 -4.01 -10.67
N GLY A 175 -10.34 -3.91 -11.69
CA GLY A 175 -10.52 -4.50 -13.01
C GLY A 175 -9.46 -3.97 -13.95
N PRO A 176 -9.35 -4.47 -15.19
CA PRO A 176 -8.33 -3.99 -16.13
C PRO A 176 -8.38 -2.47 -16.30
N GLY A 177 -7.36 -1.76 -15.80
CA GLY A 177 -7.25 -0.30 -15.87
C GLY A 177 -8.28 0.49 -15.05
N VAL A 178 -9.00 -0.14 -14.13
CA VAL A 178 -10.03 0.51 -13.27
C VAL A 178 -9.49 0.67 -11.87
N TYR A 179 -9.35 1.91 -11.42
CA TYR A 179 -8.80 2.26 -10.10
C TYR A 179 -9.75 3.12 -9.29
N GLY A 180 -9.88 2.77 -8.02
CA GLY A 180 -10.74 3.48 -7.09
C GLY A 180 -12.18 2.96 -7.03
N ALA A 181 -12.77 3.10 -5.85
CA ALA A 181 -14.10 2.60 -5.54
C ALA A 181 -15.19 3.21 -6.43
N GLU A 182 -15.07 4.50 -6.76
CA GLU A 182 -16.05 5.20 -7.62
C GLU A 182 -16.00 4.66 -9.05
N ALA A 183 -14.82 4.55 -9.65
CA ALA A 183 -14.68 3.97 -10.99
C ALA A 183 -15.18 2.52 -11.03
N ALA A 184 -14.90 1.74 -9.98
CA ALA A 184 -15.36 0.36 -9.86
C ALA A 184 -16.90 0.25 -9.75
N ALA A 185 -17.54 1.10 -8.94
CA ALA A 185 -18.98 1.12 -8.75
C ALA A 185 -19.70 1.51 -10.05
N GLN A 186 -19.23 2.56 -10.70
CA GLN A 186 -19.77 3.00 -11.99
C GLN A 186 -19.62 1.93 -13.08
N ARG A 187 -18.40 1.38 -13.21
CA ARG A 187 -18.09 0.40 -14.26
C ARG A 187 -18.86 -0.91 -14.12
N ASN A 188 -19.03 -1.39 -12.89
CA ASN A 188 -19.68 -2.69 -12.65
C ASN A 188 -21.18 -2.60 -12.47
N PHE A 189 -21.70 -1.47 -11.96
CA PHE A 189 -23.11 -1.38 -11.54
C PHE A 189 -23.85 -0.12 -11.99
N GLY A 190 -23.16 0.85 -12.61
CA GLY A 190 -23.76 2.12 -13.03
C GLY A 190 -24.24 3.01 -11.87
N VAL A 191 -23.66 2.82 -10.68
CA VAL A 191 -24.00 3.59 -9.46
C VAL A 191 -22.76 4.25 -8.89
N SER A 192 -22.93 5.31 -8.09
CA SER A 192 -21.85 5.92 -7.33
C SER A 192 -21.41 5.05 -6.15
N ALA A 193 -20.17 5.23 -5.68
CA ALA A 193 -19.59 4.41 -4.62
C ALA A 193 -20.36 4.51 -3.29
N ASP A 194 -21.00 5.63 -3.00
CA ASP A 194 -21.86 5.84 -1.81
C ASP A 194 -23.15 5.02 -1.85
N ARG A 195 -23.66 4.71 -3.07
CA ARG A 195 -24.92 4.00 -3.28
C ARG A 195 -24.79 2.48 -3.38
N LEU A 196 -23.60 1.93 -3.23
CA LEU A 196 -23.38 0.49 -3.29
C LEU A 196 -24.27 -0.26 -2.28
N THR A 197 -25.02 -1.24 -2.76
CA THR A 197 -25.77 -2.18 -1.92
C THR A 197 -24.82 -3.15 -1.22
N PRO A 198 -25.24 -3.84 -0.13
CA PRO A 198 -24.40 -4.85 0.54
C PRO A 198 -23.91 -5.95 -0.41
N ALA A 199 -24.75 -6.40 -1.34
CA ALA A 199 -24.38 -7.43 -2.31
C ALA A 199 -23.35 -6.92 -3.34
N GLN A 200 -23.48 -5.69 -3.84
CA GLN A 200 -22.54 -5.06 -4.75
C GLN A 200 -21.18 -4.82 -4.05
N ALA A 201 -21.19 -4.28 -2.84
CA ALA A 201 -20.01 -4.07 -2.02
C ALA A 201 -19.24 -5.39 -1.76
N ALA A 202 -19.95 -6.45 -1.41
CA ALA A 202 -19.34 -7.76 -1.20
C ALA A 202 -18.74 -8.34 -2.49
N ARG A 203 -19.39 -8.16 -3.66
CA ARG A 203 -18.83 -8.58 -4.95
C ARG A 203 -17.55 -7.83 -5.30
N LEU A 204 -17.49 -6.52 -5.08
CA LEU A 204 -16.28 -5.73 -5.25
C LEU A 204 -15.18 -6.23 -4.30
N ALA A 205 -15.45 -6.39 -3.01
CA ALA A 205 -14.44 -6.87 -2.07
C ALA A 205 -13.87 -8.24 -2.46
N VAL A 206 -14.70 -9.15 -3.00
CA VAL A 206 -14.25 -10.49 -3.40
C VAL A 206 -13.31 -10.46 -4.61
N ILE A 207 -13.44 -9.52 -5.54
CA ILE A 207 -12.61 -9.50 -6.75
C ILE A 207 -11.22 -8.91 -6.53
N VAL A 208 -10.97 -8.20 -5.41
CA VAL A 208 -9.70 -7.52 -5.10
C VAL A 208 -8.45 -8.40 -5.30
N PRO A 209 -8.43 -9.68 -4.87
CA PRO A 209 -7.22 -10.50 -5.03
C PRO A 209 -6.88 -10.87 -6.47
N LYS A 210 -7.88 -10.89 -7.38
CA LYS A 210 -7.70 -11.25 -8.81
C LYS A 210 -8.55 -10.35 -9.73
N PRO A 211 -8.31 -9.03 -9.72
CA PRO A 211 -9.19 -8.07 -10.40
C PRO A 211 -9.19 -8.20 -11.92
N LEU A 212 -8.14 -8.77 -12.50
CA LEU A 212 -8.07 -9.01 -13.93
C LEU A 212 -8.87 -10.25 -14.39
N ALA A 213 -9.10 -11.19 -13.47
CA ALA A 213 -9.76 -12.46 -13.79
C ALA A 213 -11.20 -12.51 -13.30
N TRP A 214 -11.50 -11.92 -12.15
CA TRP A 214 -12.82 -11.95 -11.53
C TRP A 214 -13.63 -10.70 -11.87
N LYS A 215 -14.94 -10.88 -12.09
CA LYS A 215 -15.86 -9.80 -12.46
C LYS A 215 -16.96 -9.67 -11.41
N ALA A 216 -17.26 -8.42 -11.02
CA ALA A 216 -18.29 -8.13 -10.03
C ALA A 216 -19.68 -7.99 -10.68
N ASP A 217 -19.74 -7.48 -11.92
CA ASP A 217 -20.99 -7.33 -12.71
C ASP A 217 -21.56 -8.69 -13.14
N ARG A 218 -20.69 -9.55 -13.65
CA ARG A 218 -21.01 -10.91 -14.14
C ARG A 218 -20.25 -11.97 -13.35
N PRO A 219 -20.60 -12.17 -12.06
CA PRO A 219 -19.82 -13.00 -11.16
C PRO A 219 -19.89 -14.49 -11.55
N GLY A 220 -18.75 -15.14 -11.68
CA GLY A 220 -18.64 -16.60 -11.80
C GLY A 220 -19.06 -17.30 -10.51
N ARG A 221 -19.13 -18.64 -10.54
CA ARG A 221 -19.60 -19.47 -9.41
C ARG A 221 -18.87 -19.15 -8.10
N TYR A 222 -17.54 -19.00 -8.13
CA TYR A 222 -16.75 -18.68 -6.96
C TYR A 222 -17.11 -17.32 -6.37
N VAL A 223 -17.13 -16.27 -7.21
CA VAL A 223 -17.44 -14.91 -6.78
C VAL A 223 -18.85 -14.82 -6.19
N ARG A 224 -19.85 -15.47 -6.81
CA ARG A 224 -21.22 -15.54 -6.27
C ARG A 224 -21.26 -16.18 -4.88
N LYS A 225 -20.66 -17.36 -4.70
CA LYS A 225 -20.64 -18.06 -3.42
C LYS A 225 -19.89 -17.25 -2.35
N ARG A 226 -18.67 -16.74 -2.70
CA ARG A 226 -17.83 -16.01 -1.77
C ARG A 226 -18.43 -14.66 -1.37
N SER A 227 -19.09 -13.95 -2.27
CA SER A 227 -19.74 -12.66 -1.95
C SER A 227 -20.88 -12.82 -0.93
N GLY A 228 -21.63 -13.90 -0.95
CA GLY A 228 -22.61 -14.21 0.11
C GLY A 228 -21.94 -14.34 1.49
N THR A 229 -20.82 -15.06 1.56
CA THR A 229 -20.03 -15.17 2.80
C THR A 229 -19.50 -13.82 3.26
N ILE A 230 -18.96 -13.00 2.34
CA ILE A 230 -18.42 -11.66 2.68
C ILE A 230 -19.53 -10.71 3.11
N ALA A 231 -20.70 -10.74 2.47
CA ALA A 231 -21.84 -9.92 2.86
C ALA A 231 -22.28 -10.25 4.32
N ALA A 232 -22.35 -11.54 4.67
CA ALA A 232 -22.67 -11.96 6.04
C ALA A 232 -21.61 -11.47 7.04
N ARG A 233 -20.30 -11.63 6.73
CA ARG A 233 -19.19 -11.16 7.57
C ARG A 233 -19.17 -9.63 7.70
N ALA A 234 -19.42 -8.88 6.62
CA ALA A 234 -19.55 -7.43 6.68
C ALA A 234 -20.70 -6.98 7.61
N GLY A 235 -21.77 -7.77 7.68
CA GLY A 235 -22.83 -7.59 8.69
C GLY A 235 -22.31 -7.75 10.13
N VAL A 236 -21.40 -8.68 10.37
CA VAL A 236 -20.74 -8.86 11.69
C VAL A 236 -19.82 -7.67 11.98
N VAL A 237 -18.95 -7.28 11.02
CA VAL A 237 -18.06 -6.10 11.13
C VAL A 237 -18.86 -4.87 11.58
N ARG A 238 -20.00 -4.62 10.96
CA ARG A 238 -20.86 -3.47 11.31
C ARG A 238 -21.47 -3.62 12.72
N ARG A 239 -22.02 -4.78 13.06
CA ARG A 239 -22.68 -4.98 14.39
C ARG A 239 -21.70 -4.91 15.56
N GLN A 240 -20.45 -5.31 15.34
CA GLN A 240 -19.41 -5.33 16.37
C GLN A 240 -18.51 -4.09 16.37
N GLY A 241 -18.79 -3.11 15.53
CA GLY A 241 -17.98 -1.88 15.45
C GLY A 241 -16.53 -2.09 14.97
N LEU A 242 -16.25 -3.20 14.26
CA LEU A 242 -14.87 -3.54 13.83
C LEU A 242 -14.32 -2.60 12.75
N ALA A 243 -15.13 -1.68 12.24
CA ALA A 243 -14.75 -0.64 11.29
C ALA A 243 -14.76 0.77 11.90
N ASP A 244 -15.05 0.93 13.20
CA ASP A 244 -15.28 2.24 13.83
C ASP A 244 -14.06 3.15 13.76
N CYS A 245 -12.84 2.61 13.75
CA CYS A 245 -11.61 3.37 13.61
C CYS A 245 -11.50 4.12 12.26
N VAL A 246 -12.30 3.73 11.27
CA VAL A 246 -12.32 4.35 9.93
C VAL A 246 -13.24 5.56 9.88
N PHE A 247 -14.22 5.65 10.79
CA PHE A 247 -15.28 6.68 10.76
C PHE A 247 -15.21 7.66 11.94
N ARG A 248 -14.16 7.57 12.75
CA ARG A 248 -13.88 8.47 13.89
C ARG A 248 -13.06 9.67 13.47
#